data_13f11b1511cc8ee5ab60740337483f3b
#
_entry.id   13f11b1511cc8ee5ab60740337483f3b
#
_cell.length_a   1.000
_cell.length_b   1.000
_cell.length_c   1.000
_cell.angle_alpha   90.00
_cell.angle_beta   90.00
_cell.angle_gamma   90.00
#
_symmetry.space_group_name_H-M   'P 1'
#
loop_
_entity.id
_entity.type
_entity.pdbx_description
1 polymer ?
#
loop_
_entity_poly.entity_id
_entity_poly.type
_entity_poly.pdbx_seq_one_letter_code
_entity_poly.pdbx_strand_id
1 'polypeptide(L)'
;MGWAVLRKRLRRARVLEFLGRQPRSVVAMGACSRAHFWGRELAKLGHEVRRIPPAYVKPFVKRQTSDGADAEAICEAAQRPTMRFVTVTSEESQAAAVVFRRRDLLVRQRTQLINALRGHMGEFGLVMPQGAARVKELVALVADPDTLVPKAARPALQVLVSALERLDAEVRVLRRRSSAGLGRTRSRVG
;
A
#
# COMPACT_ATOMS: atom_id res chain seq x y z
N MET A 1 -17.36 -33.28 -0.26
CA MET A 1 -16.93 -32.49 0.92
C MET A 1 -15.66 -33.11 1.46
N GLY A 2 -14.56 -32.29 1.54
CA GLY A 2 -13.30 -32.75 2.11
C GLY A 2 -13.30 -32.59 3.63
N TRP A 3 -12.75 -33.57 4.34
CA TRP A 3 -12.57 -33.51 5.79
C TRP A 3 -11.22 -32.88 6.11
N ALA A 4 -11.12 -32.09 7.21
CA ALA A 4 -9.86 -31.58 7.68
C ALA A 4 -9.01 -32.74 8.26
N VAL A 5 -7.99 -33.16 7.52
CA VAL A 5 -7.07 -34.25 7.91
C VAL A 5 -6.09 -33.80 8.99
N LEU A 6 -5.67 -32.54 8.94
CA LEU A 6 -4.71 -31.94 9.89
C LEU A 6 -5.11 -30.50 10.20
N ARG A 7 -5.18 -30.17 11.49
CA ARG A 7 -5.29 -28.80 11.98
C ARG A 7 -4.06 -28.48 12.84
N LYS A 8 -3.26 -27.50 12.44
CA LYS A 8 -2.04 -27.16 13.15
C LYS A 8 -1.86 -25.65 13.21
N ARG A 9 -1.60 -25.14 14.41
CA ARG A 9 -1.19 -23.74 14.61
C ARG A 9 0.33 -23.66 14.50
N LEU A 10 0.83 -22.86 13.57
CA LEU A 10 2.24 -22.69 13.31
C LEU A 10 2.69 -21.27 13.61
N ARG A 11 3.86 -21.12 14.24
CA ARG A 11 4.55 -19.81 14.27
C ARG A 11 5.01 -19.47 12.86
N ARG A 12 4.97 -18.18 12.49
CA ARG A 12 5.33 -17.68 11.15
C ARG A 12 6.65 -18.25 10.64
N ALA A 13 7.69 -18.29 11.49
CA ALA A 13 9.02 -18.80 11.14
C ALA A 13 9.05 -20.29 10.77
N ARG A 14 8.04 -21.06 11.20
CA ARG A 14 7.98 -22.51 10.97
C ARG A 14 7.13 -22.90 9.76
N VAL A 15 6.44 -21.96 9.13
CA VAL A 15 5.48 -22.28 8.05
C VAL A 15 6.17 -22.88 6.84
N LEU A 16 7.27 -22.28 6.35
CA LEU A 16 8.00 -22.78 5.18
C LEU A 16 8.68 -24.12 5.48
N GLU A 17 9.27 -24.29 6.66
CA GLU A 17 9.87 -25.55 7.07
C GLU A 17 8.82 -26.66 7.09
N PHE A 18 7.66 -26.39 7.68
CA PHE A 18 6.57 -27.36 7.74
C PHE A 18 6.04 -27.73 6.35
N LEU A 19 5.77 -26.73 5.51
CA LEU A 19 5.25 -26.97 4.17
C LEU A 19 6.29 -27.63 3.24
N GLY A 20 7.58 -27.30 3.39
CA GLY A 20 8.64 -27.97 2.64
C GLY A 20 8.79 -29.47 2.92
N ARG A 21 8.25 -29.96 4.05
CA ARG A 21 8.20 -31.40 4.39
C ARG A 21 6.93 -32.08 3.88
N GLN A 22 5.97 -31.30 3.37
CA GLN A 22 4.73 -31.88 2.83
C GLN A 22 4.90 -32.26 1.35
N PRO A 23 4.18 -33.25 0.85
CA PRO A 23 4.14 -33.53 -0.57
C PRO A 23 3.60 -32.32 -1.34
N ARG A 24 3.93 -32.23 -2.63
CA ARG A 24 3.40 -31.19 -3.51
C ARG A 24 1.89 -31.12 -3.40
N SER A 25 1.38 -29.97 -3.06
CA SER A 25 -0.04 -29.75 -2.76
C SER A 25 -0.50 -28.37 -3.20
N VAL A 26 -1.81 -28.17 -3.24
CA VAL A 26 -2.41 -26.86 -3.45
C VAL A 26 -2.41 -26.11 -2.11
N VAL A 27 -1.76 -24.95 -2.05
CA VAL A 27 -1.77 -24.07 -0.89
C VAL A 27 -2.65 -22.84 -1.17
N ALA A 28 -3.84 -22.83 -0.59
CA ALA A 28 -4.75 -21.71 -0.70
C ALA A 28 -4.51 -20.68 0.41
N MET A 29 -4.58 -19.39 0.07
CA MET A 29 -4.41 -18.30 1.01
C MET A 29 -5.21 -17.06 0.60
N GLY A 30 -5.56 -16.22 1.57
CA GLY A 30 -6.15 -14.91 1.30
C GLY A 30 -5.17 -13.98 0.57
N ALA A 31 -5.65 -13.25 -0.43
CA ALA A 31 -4.85 -12.31 -1.21
C ALA A 31 -4.63 -10.99 -0.43
N CYS A 32 -3.87 -11.04 0.66
CA CYS A 32 -3.43 -9.88 1.41
C CYS A 32 -2.08 -9.33 0.91
N SER A 33 -1.64 -8.19 1.44
CA SER A 33 -0.39 -7.53 1.05
C SER A 33 0.86 -8.41 1.21
N ARG A 34 0.85 -9.34 2.16
CA ARG A 34 1.96 -10.28 2.45
C ARG A 34 1.89 -11.58 1.67
N ALA A 35 0.78 -11.86 1.01
CA ALA A 35 0.55 -13.12 0.31
C ALA A 35 1.45 -13.32 -0.93
N HIS A 36 1.99 -12.25 -1.51
CA HIS A 36 2.93 -12.38 -2.63
C HIS A 36 4.25 -13.02 -2.21
N PHE A 37 4.83 -12.60 -1.08
CA PHE A 37 6.04 -13.22 -0.54
C PHE A 37 5.81 -14.73 -0.29
N TRP A 38 4.76 -15.07 0.45
CA TRP A 38 4.43 -16.46 0.73
C TRP A 38 4.18 -17.25 -0.55
N GLY A 39 3.49 -16.66 -1.52
CA GLY A 39 3.24 -17.31 -2.80
C GLY A 39 4.52 -17.66 -3.56
N ARG A 40 5.51 -16.77 -3.57
CA ARG A 40 6.81 -17.06 -4.20
C ARG A 40 7.58 -18.15 -3.48
N GLU A 41 7.68 -18.06 -2.15
CA GLU A 41 8.43 -19.06 -1.36
C GLU A 41 7.80 -20.45 -1.46
N LEU A 42 6.48 -20.54 -1.41
CA LEU A 42 5.77 -21.81 -1.55
C LEU A 42 5.87 -22.40 -2.97
N ALA A 43 5.87 -21.56 -3.99
CA ALA A 43 6.11 -22.00 -5.36
C ALA A 43 7.53 -22.56 -5.54
N LYS A 44 8.56 -21.98 -4.88
CA LYS A 44 9.93 -22.51 -4.86
C LYS A 44 9.99 -23.92 -4.22
N LEU A 45 9.12 -24.19 -3.24
CA LEU A 45 9.00 -25.51 -2.62
C LEU A 45 8.21 -26.50 -3.48
N GLY A 46 7.69 -26.07 -4.64
CA GLY A 46 6.98 -26.91 -5.59
C GLY A 46 5.48 -27.00 -5.35
N HIS A 47 4.90 -26.19 -4.47
CA HIS A 47 3.45 -26.14 -4.25
C HIS A 47 2.72 -25.31 -5.30
N GLU A 48 1.49 -25.68 -5.64
CA GLU A 48 0.57 -24.83 -6.38
C GLU A 48 -0.04 -23.79 -5.44
N VAL A 49 0.11 -22.51 -5.74
CA VAL A 49 -0.38 -21.43 -4.85
C VAL A 49 -1.65 -20.81 -5.42
N ARG A 50 -2.73 -20.85 -4.65
CA ARG A 50 -4.02 -20.22 -4.97
C ARG A 50 -4.29 -19.06 -4.02
N ARG A 51 -4.24 -17.86 -4.54
CA ARG A 51 -4.51 -16.63 -3.78
C ARG A 51 -5.92 -16.15 -4.08
N ILE A 52 -6.75 -16.01 -3.05
CA ILE A 52 -8.17 -15.67 -3.19
C ILE A 52 -8.43 -14.29 -2.62
N PRO A 53 -9.06 -13.37 -3.37
CA PRO A 53 -9.49 -12.07 -2.85
C PRO A 53 -10.39 -12.26 -1.62
N PRO A 54 -10.22 -11.46 -0.55
CA PRO A 54 -11.03 -11.56 0.67
C PRO A 54 -12.53 -11.46 0.41
N ALA A 55 -12.94 -10.66 -0.58
CA ALA A 55 -14.35 -10.53 -0.97
C ALA A 55 -14.97 -11.86 -1.42
N TYR A 56 -14.19 -12.76 -2.02
CA TYR A 56 -14.66 -14.08 -2.48
C TYR A 56 -14.60 -15.14 -1.39
N VAL A 57 -13.84 -14.92 -0.32
CA VAL A 57 -13.81 -15.82 0.85
C VAL A 57 -14.95 -15.50 1.80
N LYS A 58 -15.34 -14.21 1.90
CA LYS A 58 -16.34 -13.72 2.86
C LYS A 58 -17.67 -14.54 2.88
N PRO A 59 -18.26 -14.97 1.76
CA PRO A 59 -19.49 -15.77 1.77
C PRO A 59 -19.36 -17.13 2.45
N PHE A 60 -18.14 -17.67 2.59
CA PHE A 60 -17.84 -18.97 3.18
C PHE A 60 -17.46 -18.89 4.65
N VAL A 61 -17.31 -17.69 5.19
CA VAL A 61 -16.98 -17.46 6.62
C VAL A 61 -18.22 -17.74 7.45
N LYS A 62 -18.14 -18.77 8.30
CA LYS A 62 -19.18 -19.10 9.29
C LYS A 62 -19.16 -18.07 10.43
N ARG A 63 -20.27 -17.99 11.18
CA ARG A 63 -20.36 -17.14 12.39
C ARG A 63 -19.22 -17.47 13.35
N GLN A 64 -18.48 -16.51 13.82
CA GLN A 64 -17.25 -16.52 14.62
C GLN A 64 -15.97 -16.46 13.76
N THR A 65 -15.30 -15.33 13.83
CA THR A 65 -13.99 -15.12 13.19
C THR A 65 -12.88 -15.72 14.05
N SER A 66 -12.31 -16.82 13.58
CA SER A 66 -11.09 -17.42 14.14
C SER A 66 -10.19 -17.83 12.98
N ASP A 67 -8.90 -17.92 13.22
CA ASP A 67 -7.92 -18.39 12.21
C ASP A 67 -8.33 -19.73 11.59
N GLY A 68 -8.97 -20.60 12.39
CA GLY A 68 -9.47 -21.90 11.91
C GLY A 68 -10.66 -21.76 10.98
N ALA A 69 -11.64 -20.93 11.31
CA ALA A 69 -12.81 -20.67 10.47
C ALA A 69 -12.40 -19.97 9.15
N ASP A 70 -11.45 -19.04 9.21
CA ASP A 70 -10.91 -18.39 8.02
C ASP A 70 -10.17 -19.40 7.12
N ALA A 71 -9.40 -20.32 7.69
CA ALA A 71 -8.73 -21.36 6.94
C ALA A 71 -9.73 -22.34 6.26
N GLU A 72 -10.82 -22.70 6.94
CA GLU A 72 -11.91 -23.52 6.35
C GLU A 72 -12.58 -22.78 5.20
N ALA A 73 -12.93 -21.50 5.39
CA ALA A 73 -13.55 -20.69 4.35
C ALA A 73 -12.66 -20.53 3.11
N ILE A 74 -11.35 -20.33 3.31
CA ILE A 74 -10.37 -20.27 2.22
C ILE A 74 -10.28 -21.62 1.50
N CYS A 75 -10.25 -22.72 2.25
CA CYS A 75 -10.18 -24.07 1.69
C CYS A 75 -11.44 -24.39 0.86
N GLU A 76 -12.61 -24.04 1.35
CA GLU A 76 -13.86 -24.21 0.61
C GLU A 76 -13.92 -23.35 -0.65
N ALA A 77 -13.55 -22.08 -0.54
CA ALA A 77 -13.48 -21.17 -1.68
C ALA A 77 -12.51 -21.66 -2.76
N ALA A 78 -11.34 -22.19 -2.37
CA ALA A 78 -10.32 -22.68 -3.28
C ALA A 78 -10.75 -23.88 -4.15
N GLN A 79 -11.77 -24.62 -3.71
CA GLN A 79 -12.30 -25.81 -4.42
C GLN A 79 -13.40 -25.46 -5.43
N ARG A 80 -13.88 -24.21 -5.45
CA ARG A 80 -14.95 -23.80 -6.38
C ARG A 80 -14.44 -23.68 -7.80
N PRO A 81 -15.09 -24.32 -8.81
CA PRO A 81 -14.61 -24.31 -10.19
C PRO A 81 -14.61 -22.92 -10.83
N THR A 82 -15.46 -22.01 -10.37
CA THR A 82 -15.57 -20.64 -10.87
C THR A 82 -14.68 -19.63 -10.13
N MET A 83 -13.87 -20.10 -9.16
CA MET A 83 -13.04 -19.21 -8.35
C MET A 83 -11.91 -18.57 -9.17
N ARG A 84 -11.79 -17.26 -9.09
CA ARG A 84 -10.71 -16.50 -9.72
C ARG A 84 -9.58 -16.27 -8.73
N PHE A 85 -8.39 -16.74 -9.09
CA PHE A 85 -7.19 -16.59 -8.28
C PHE A 85 -6.38 -15.38 -8.69
N VAL A 86 -5.76 -14.73 -7.70
CA VAL A 86 -4.84 -13.61 -7.94
C VAL A 86 -3.45 -14.16 -8.22
N THR A 87 -2.87 -13.76 -9.34
CA THR A 87 -1.51 -14.15 -9.73
C THR A 87 -0.47 -13.68 -8.73
N VAL A 88 0.53 -14.51 -8.44
CA VAL A 88 1.69 -14.14 -7.62
C VAL A 88 2.55 -13.16 -8.40
N THR A 89 2.77 -11.98 -7.84
CA THR A 89 3.58 -10.93 -8.47
C THR A 89 5.07 -11.18 -8.21
N SER A 90 5.92 -10.93 -9.21
CA SER A 90 7.38 -11.03 -9.06
C SER A 90 7.93 -10.00 -8.05
N GLU A 91 9.17 -10.22 -7.60
CA GLU A 91 9.87 -9.28 -6.69
C GLU A 91 10.07 -7.91 -7.36
N GLU A 92 10.47 -7.89 -8.62
CA GLU A 92 10.68 -6.67 -9.39
C GLU A 92 9.39 -5.86 -9.54
N SER A 93 8.28 -6.53 -9.87
CA SER A 93 6.96 -5.88 -9.96
C SER A 93 6.50 -5.35 -8.61
N GLN A 94 6.78 -6.07 -7.51
CA GLN A 94 6.49 -5.56 -6.16
C GLN A 94 7.36 -4.37 -5.80
N ALA A 95 8.66 -4.40 -6.13
CA ALA A 95 9.56 -3.27 -5.89
C ALA A 95 9.10 -2.03 -6.66
N ALA A 96 8.72 -2.18 -7.93
CA ALA A 96 8.13 -1.09 -8.71
C ALA A 96 6.85 -0.55 -8.06
N ALA A 97 5.95 -1.43 -7.59
CA ALA A 97 4.73 -1.02 -6.91
C ALA A 97 4.98 -0.23 -5.61
N VAL A 98 6.08 -0.50 -4.88
CA VAL A 98 6.48 0.29 -3.70
C VAL A 98 6.79 1.73 -4.09
N VAL A 99 7.50 1.95 -5.20
CA VAL A 99 7.84 3.30 -5.67
C VAL A 99 6.58 4.10 -6.00
N PHE A 100 5.64 3.49 -6.72
CA PHE A 100 4.37 4.14 -7.06
C PHE A 100 3.51 4.44 -5.83
N ARG A 101 3.37 3.48 -4.90
CA ARG A 101 2.60 3.67 -3.66
C ARG A 101 3.21 4.75 -2.77
N ARG A 102 4.55 4.78 -2.67
CA ARG A 102 5.24 5.84 -1.93
C ARG A 102 4.96 7.21 -2.54
N ARG A 103 5.09 7.33 -3.87
CA ARG A 103 4.79 8.59 -4.56
C ARG A 103 3.36 9.05 -4.29
N ASP A 104 2.39 8.16 -4.42
CA ASP A 104 0.98 8.45 -4.19
C ASP A 104 0.72 8.91 -2.74
N LEU A 105 1.35 8.26 -1.76
CA LEU A 105 1.28 8.65 -0.36
C LEU A 105 1.82 10.08 -0.16
N LEU A 106 2.99 10.39 -0.69
CA LEU A 106 3.61 11.72 -0.54
C LEU A 106 2.78 12.82 -1.22
N VAL A 107 2.18 12.52 -2.37
CA VAL A 107 1.28 13.47 -3.05
C VAL A 107 0.02 13.74 -2.22
N ARG A 108 -0.56 12.74 -1.58
CA ARG A 108 -1.69 12.93 -0.66
C ARG A 108 -1.31 13.74 0.57
N GLN A 109 -0.19 13.42 1.20
CA GLN A 109 0.33 14.19 2.35
C GLN A 109 0.59 15.65 1.98
N ARG A 110 1.19 15.89 0.81
CA ARG A 110 1.37 17.23 0.27
C ARG A 110 0.05 18.00 0.16
N THR A 111 -0.97 17.37 -0.40
CA THR A 111 -2.31 17.98 -0.54
C THR A 111 -2.93 18.28 0.82
N GLN A 112 -2.78 17.38 1.79
CA GLN A 112 -3.25 17.60 3.16
C GLN A 112 -2.59 18.83 3.81
N LEU A 113 -1.26 18.96 3.68
CA LEU A 113 -0.54 20.13 4.23
C LEU A 113 -0.98 21.44 3.56
N ILE A 114 -1.16 21.45 2.25
CA ILE A 114 -1.64 22.61 1.53
C ILE A 114 -3.04 23.03 2.01
N ASN A 115 -3.93 22.05 2.20
CA ASN A 115 -5.28 22.32 2.68
C ASN A 115 -5.28 22.81 4.14
N ALA A 116 -4.43 22.24 5.01
CA ALA A 116 -4.25 22.70 6.38
C ALA A 116 -3.75 24.15 6.42
N LEU A 117 -2.71 24.47 5.65
CA LEU A 117 -2.20 25.86 5.54
C LEU A 117 -3.29 26.81 5.07
N ARG A 118 -4.06 26.45 4.02
CA ARG A 118 -5.16 27.28 3.53
C ARG A 118 -6.26 27.48 4.58
N GLY A 119 -6.61 26.41 5.31
CA GLY A 119 -7.62 26.49 6.37
C GLY A 119 -7.18 27.47 7.46
N HIS A 120 -5.96 27.31 7.99
CA HIS A 120 -5.43 28.21 9.01
C HIS A 120 -5.29 29.65 8.54
N MET A 121 -4.82 29.88 7.31
CA MET A 121 -4.74 31.24 6.75
C MET A 121 -6.13 31.85 6.56
N GLY A 122 -7.12 31.04 6.18
CA GLY A 122 -8.52 31.48 6.05
C GLY A 122 -9.13 31.96 7.37
N GLU A 123 -8.75 31.37 8.52
CA GLU A 123 -9.16 31.81 9.86
C GLU A 123 -8.68 33.23 10.19
N PHE A 124 -7.60 33.68 9.53
CA PHE A 124 -7.07 35.03 9.65
C PHE A 124 -7.51 35.95 8.50
N GLY A 125 -8.55 35.57 7.73
CA GLY A 125 -9.06 36.36 6.62
C GLY A 125 -8.26 36.27 5.32
N LEU A 126 -7.23 35.41 5.25
CA LEU A 126 -6.37 35.24 4.09
C LEU A 126 -6.87 34.08 3.22
N VAL A 127 -7.85 34.35 2.38
CA VAL A 127 -8.46 33.36 1.49
C VAL A 127 -7.63 33.21 0.22
N MET A 128 -7.11 31.98 0.00
CA MET A 128 -6.28 31.67 -1.17
C MET A 128 -7.01 30.77 -2.16
N PRO A 129 -7.02 31.09 -3.47
CA PRO A 129 -7.59 30.23 -4.51
C PRO A 129 -6.92 28.86 -4.55
N GLN A 130 -7.67 27.86 -5.03
CA GLN A 130 -7.12 26.52 -5.25
C GLN A 130 -6.19 26.49 -6.48
N GLY A 131 -5.27 25.52 -6.51
CA GLY A 131 -4.36 25.30 -7.62
C GLY A 131 -2.90 25.17 -7.21
N ALA A 132 -2.15 24.38 -7.98
CA ALA A 132 -0.74 24.10 -7.71
C ALA A 132 0.16 25.33 -7.83
N ALA A 133 -0.16 26.27 -8.74
CA ALA A 133 0.58 27.51 -8.96
C ALA A 133 0.51 28.44 -7.72
N ARG A 134 -0.59 28.39 -6.98
CA ARG A 134 -0.84 29.24 -5.81
C ARG A 134 -0.14 28.79 -4.53
N VAL A 135 0.48 27.59 -4.53
CA VAL A 135 1.18 27.09 -3.33
C VAL A 135 2.38 27.95 -2.97
N LYS A 136 3.11 28.49 -3.95
CA LYS A 136 4.23 29.39 -3.71
C LYS A 136 3.78 30.70 -3.06
N GLU A 137 2.64 31.24 -3.49
CA GLU A 137 2.05 32.45 -2.89
C GLU A 137 1.62 32.16 -1.44
N LEU A 138 1.02 31.02 -1.17
CA LEU A 138 0.64 30.59 0.18
C LEU A 138 1.86 30.51 1.11
N VAL A 139 2.96 29.93 0.66
CA VAL A 139 4.22 29.87 1.40
C VAL A 139 4.80 31.25 1.65
N ALA A 140 4.80 32.12 0.64
CA ALA A 140 5.28 33.48 0.75
C ALA A 140 4.49 34.29 1.78
N LEU A 141 3.15 34.16 1.79
CA LEU A 141 2.30 34.85 2.78
C LEU A 141 2.58 34.41 4.22
N VAL A 142 2.91 33.14 4.46
CA VAL A 142 3.31 32.65 5.81
C VAL A 142 4.63 33.28 6.25
N ALA A 143 5.55 33.50 5.31
CA ALA A 143 6.87 34.10 5.58
C ALA A 143 6.82 35.61 5.75
N ASP A 144 5.82 36.29 5.19
CA ASP A 144 5.69 37.73 5.20
C ASP A 144 5.33 38.26 6.61
N PRO A 145 6.16 39.11 7.24
CA PRO A 145 5.91 39.66 8.57
C PRO A 145 4.71 40.62 8.62
N ASP A 146 4.35 41.23 7.49
CA ASP A 146 3.30 42.26 7.42
C ASP A 146 1.90 41.67 7.19
N THR A 147 1.76 40.33 7.07
CA THR A 147 0.45 39.69 6.93
C THR A 147 -0.36 39.72 8.22
N LEU A 148 -1.68 39.56 8.08
CA LEU A 148 -2.65 39.50 9.20
C LEU A 148 -2.46 38.31 10.13
N VAL A 149 -1.50 37.43 9.86
CA VAL A 149 -1.22 36.22 10.68
C VAL A 149 -0.66 36.65 12.05
N PRO A 150 -1.30 36.26 13.15
CA PRO A 150 -0.81 36.55 14.49
C PRO A 150 0.59 35.98 14.74
N LYS A 151 1.44 36.76 15.43
CA LYS A 151 2.83 36.35 15.74
C LYS A 151 2.88 34.96 16.44
N ALA A 152 1.93 34.66 17.31
CA ALA A 152 1.85 33.40 18.02
C ALA A 152 1.56 32.19 17.09
N ALA A 153 0.88 32.39 15.95
CA ALA A 153 0.55 31.31 15.01
C ALA A 153 1.69 31.02 14.00
N ARG A 154 2.58 32.01 13.75
CA ARG A 154 3.64 31.92 12.75
C ARG A 154 4.56 30.70 12.91
N PRO A 155 5.07 30.36 14.12
CA PRO A 155 5.95 29.19 14.27
C PRO A 155 5.28 27.88 13.83
N ALA A 156 3.99 27.70 14.15
CA ALA A 156 3.25 26.50 13.78
C ALA A 156 3.04 26.41 12.26
N LEU A 157 2.67 27.53 11.61
CA LEU A 157 2.54 27.58 10.16
C LEU A 157 3.88 27.35 9.45
N GLN A 158 4.97 27.86 9.99
CA GLN A 158 6.33 27.66 9.45
C GLN A 158 6.73 26.18 9.48
N VAL A 159 6.33 25.42 10.50
CA VAL A 159 6.53 23.94 10.56
C VAL A 159 5.81 23.26 9.42
N LEU A 160 4.56 23.65 9.12
CA LEU A 160 3.80 23.08 7.99
C LEU A 160 4.44 23.43 6.64
N VAL A 161 4.93 24.65 6.47
CA VAL A 161 5.67 25.08 5.26
C VAL A 161 6.93 24.24 5.09
N SER A 162 7.74 24.08 6.12
CA SER A 162 8.97 23.27 6.07
C SER A 162 8.69 21.79 5.77
N ALA A 163 7.59 21.26 6.28
CA ALA A 163 7.15 19.89 5.94
C ALA A 163 6.72 19.77 4.47
N LEU A 164 6.00 20.77 3.96
CA LEU A 164 5.58 20.82 2.56
C LEU A 164 6.76 20.87 1.60
N GLU A 165 7.77 21.70 1.87
CA GLU A 165 8.99 21.80 1.07
C GLU A 165 9.78 20.50 1.02
N ARG A 166 9.88 19.79 2.15
CA ARG A 166 10.50 18.46 2.21
C ARG A 166 9.75 17.45 1.34
N LEU A 167 8.41 17.42 1.44
CA LEU A 167 7.60 16.54 0.60
C LEU A 167 7.73 16.86 -0.89
N ASP A 168 7.79 18.12 -1.26
CA ASP A 168 8.00 18.53 -2.65
C ASP A 168 9.37 18.08 -3.18
N ALA A 169 10.41 18.13 -2.37
CA ALA A 169 11.73 17.62 -2.73
C ALA A 169 11.70 16.10 -2.93
N GLU A 170 11.09 15.35 -2.01
CA GLU A 170 10.98 13.88 -2.12
C GLU A 170 10.15 13.45 -3.35
N VAL A 171 9.03 14.11 -3.62
CA VAL A 171 8.21 13.82 -4.81
C VAL A 171 9.00 14.07 -6.10
N ARG A 172 9.81 15.12 -6.17
CA ARG A 172 10.69 15.37 -7.31
C ARG A 172 11.72 14.27 -7.53
N VAL A 173 12.35 13.78 -6.45
CA VAL A 173 13.31 12.66 -6.52
C VAL A 173 12.64 11.39 -7.04
N LEU A 174 11.45 11.05 -6.54
CA LEU A 174 10.72 9.87 -6.98
C LEU A 174 10.26 9.97 -8.44
N ARG A 175 9.86 11.14 -8.90
CA ARG A 175 9.52 11.37 -10.32
C ARG A 175 10.69 11.08 -11.25
N ARG A 176 11.90 11.57 -10.92
CA ARG A 176 13.12 11.32 -11.70
C ARG A 176 13.47 9.82 -11.75
N ARG A 177 13.34 9.11 -10.63
CA ARG A 177 13.61 7.66 -10.58
C ARG A 177 12.58 6.84 -11.36
N SER A 178 11.31 7.21 -11.33
CA SER A 178 10.25 6.55 -12.09
C SER A 178 10.44 6.70 -13.60
N SER A 179 10.85 7.88 -14.07
CA SER A 179 11.14 8.10 -15.51
C SER A 179 12.38 7.35 -15.99
N ALA A 180 13.42 7.23 -15.15
CA ALA A 180 14.64 6.50 -15.48
C ALA A 180 14.44 4.97 -15.48
N GLY A 181 13.54 4.44 -14.62
CA GLY A 181 13.24 3.01 -14.51
C GLY A 181 12.32 2.49 -15.62
N LEU A 182 11.36 3.28 -16.08
CA LEU A 182 10.43 2.91 -17.16
C LEU A 182 11.10 2.85 -18.54
N GLY A 183 12.22 3.57 -18.73
CA GLY A 183 13.01 3.50 -19.97
C GLY A 183 13.73 2.17 -20.18
N ARG A 184 14.06 1.44 -19.11
CA ARG A 184 14.81 0.16 -19.18
C ARG A 184 13.92 -1.06 -19.46
N THR A 185 12.64 -1.01 -19.17
CA THR A 185 11.72 -2.16 -19.36
C THR A 185 11.16 -2.24 -20.78
N ARG A 186 11.14 -1.13 -21.53
CA ARG A 186 10.68 -1.13 -22.93
C ARG A 186 11.69 -1.69 -23.94
N SER A 187 12.97 -1.80 -23.59
CA SER A 187 14.03 -2.27 -24.50
C SER A 187 14.28 -3.79 -24.41
N ARG A 188 13.48 -4.57 -23.67
CA ARG A 188 13.67 -6.02 -23.50
C ARG A 188 12.52 -6.88 -24.06
N VAL A 189 11.61 -6.29 -24.83
CA VAL A 189 10.60 -7.04 -25.61
C VAL A 189 10.78 -6.59 -27.06
N GLY A 190 11.75 -7.22 -27.69
CA GLY A 190 12.04 -7.23 -29.12
C GLY A 190 12.55 -8.60 -29.47
#